data_93088db2da2ff68291717a2b091c474e
#
_entry.id   93088db2da2ff68291717a2b091c474e
#
_cell.length_a   1.000
_cell.length_b   1.000
_cell.length_c   1.000
_cell.angle_alpha   90.00
_cell.angle_beta   90.00
_cell.angle_gamma   90.00
#
_symmetry.space_group_name_H-M   'P 1'
#
loop_
_entity.id
_entity.type
_entity.pdbx_description
1 polymer ?
#
loop_
_entity_poly.entity_id
_entity_poly.type
_entity_poly.pdbx_seq_one_letter_code
_entity_poly.pdbx_strand_id
1 'polypeptide(L)'
;NEVKKITCIDVDSDVIYRAKYELFKDFDIDFITGDVFEKYRDQYTTCDLFINTSCEHMSPMKEWGPWPKYKNPWWSRVSPAYFAFQSNAMFDIPTHTNCVHTIQEFKDQLPENAEVLIEDEVPDLRGTRFTLIGRL
;
A
#
# COMPACT_ATOMS: atom_id res chain seq x y z
N ASN A 1 7.43 21.33 -4.73
CA ASN A 1 7.11 20.61 -3.49
C ASN A 1 8.21 19.59 -3.26
N GLU A 2 8.77 19.56 -2.06
CA GLU A 2 9.86 18.67 -1.68
C GLU A 2 9.30 17.56 -0.78
N VAL A 3 9.72 16.31 -1.00
CA VAL A 3 9.41 15.21 -0.09
C VAL A 3 10.18 15.43 1.21
N LYS A 4 9.47 15.58 2.31
CA LYS A 4 10.07 15.92 3.61
C LYS A 4 10.51 14.69 4.40
N LYS A 5 9.80 13.59 4.24
CA LYS A 5 10.03 12.35 4.99
C LYS A 5 9.52 11.14 4.23
N ILE A 6 10.30 10.08 4.24
CA ILE A 6 9.90 8.77 3.73
C ILE A 6 9.99 7.78 4.89
N THR A 7 8.98 6.93 5.05
CA THR A 7 9.00 5.80 5.99
C THR A 7 8.71 4.52 5.21
N CYS A 8 9.60 3.56 5.30
CA CYS A 8 9.47 2.24 4.72
C CYS A 8 9.19 1.21 5.81
N ILE A 9 8.17 0.38 5.60
CA ILE A 9 7.73 -0.61 6.60
C ILE A 9 7.57 -1.95 5.93
N ASP A 10 8.13 -2.98 6.54
CA ASP A 10 7.97 -4.36 6.13
C ASP A 10 7.99 -5.28 7.36
N VAL A 11 7.26 -6.38 7.30
CA VAL A 11 7.28 -7.40 8.37
C VAL A 11 8.57 -8.20 8.38
N ASP A 12 9.24 -8.29 7.24
CA ASP A 12 10.50 -9.02 7.07
C ASP A 12 11.68 -8.15 7.50
N SER A 13 12.31 -8.56 8.61
CA SER A 13 13.48 -7.86 9.16
C SER A 13 14.70 -7.89 8.23
N ASP A 14 14.86 -8.95 7.43
CA ASP A 14 16.00 -9.08 6.52
C ASP A 14 15.84 -8.15 5.32
N VAL A 15 14.62 -8.01 4.82
CA VAL A 15 14.27 -7.02 3.79
C VAL A 15 14.57 -5.60 4.29
N ILE A 16 14.13 -5.26 5.48
CA ILE A 16 14.38 -3.96 6.11
C ILE A 16 15.88 -3.74 6.34
N TYR A 17 16.60 -4.74 6.83
CA TYR A 17 18.04 -4.64 7.04
C TYR A 17 18.78 -4.34 5.72
N ARG A 18 18.50 -5.10 4.67
CA ARG A 18 19.12 -4.91 3.35
C ARG A 18 18.76 -3.55 2.74
N ALA A 19 17.49 -3.16 2.83
CA ALA A 19 17.05 -1.85 2.36
C ALA A 19 17.83 -0.72 3.05
N LYS A 20 17.92 -0.77 4.38
CA LYS A 20 18.55 0.28 5.19
C LYS A 20 20.06 0.36 5.02
N TYR A 21 20.74 -0.77 5.03
CA TYR A 21 22.21 -0.79 5.15
C TYR A 21 22.95 -1.09 3.84
N GLU A 22 22.26 -1.66 2.84
CA GLU A 22 22.87 -2.01 1.56
C GLU A 22 22.37 -1.15 0.42
N LEU A 23 21.04 -1.01 0.26
CA LEU A 23 20.46 -0.40 -0.93
C LEU A 23 20.25 1.11 -0.81
N PHE A 24 19.76 1.58 0.33
CA PHE A 24 19.35 2.98 0.53
C PHE A 24 20.08 3.66 1.69
N LYS A 25 21.28 3.20 2.01
CA LYS A 25 22.08 3.69 3.15
C LYS A 25 22.40 5.19 3.11
N ASP A 26 22.41 5.78 1.92
CA ASP A 26 22.74 7.19 1.69
C ASP A 26 21.49 8.09 1.60
N PHE A 27 20.29 7.52 1.84
CA PHE A 27 19.03 8.26 1.80
C PHE A 27 18.47 8.45 3.21
N ASP A 28 17.81 9.59 3.42
CA ASP A 28 17.11 9.90 4.68
C ASP A 28 15.72 9.24 4.68
N ILE A 29 15.70 7.94 5.02
CA ILE A 29 14.50 7.10 5.07
C ILE A 29 14.41 6.43 6.44
N ASP A 30 13.26 6.52 7.09
CA ASP A 30 12.95 5.71 8.27
C ASP A 30 12.58 4.29 7.86
N PHE A 31 13.36 3.32 8.33
CA PHE A 31 13.10 1.90 8.09
C PHE A 31 12.58 1.21 9.34
N ILE A 32 11.46 0.52 9.21
CA ILE A 32 10.73 -0.05 10.34
C ILE A 32 10.35 -1.49 10.04
N THR A 33 10.76 -2.41 10.92
CA THR A 33 10.27 -3.79 10.88
C THR A 33 8.98 -3.90 11.67
N GLY A 34 7.92 -4.35 11.03
CA GLY A 34 6.64 -4.60 11.68
C GLY A 34 5.45 -4.60 10.74
N ASP A 35 4.33 -5.05 11.25
CA ASP A 35 3.05 -5.00 10.55
C ASP A 35 2.55 -3.55 10.51
N VAL A 36 2.29 -3.09 9.31
CA VAL A 36 1.79 -1.75 9.03
C VAL A 36 0.47 -1.48 9.73
N PHE A 37 -0.38 -2.48 9.93
CA PHE A 37 -1.71 -2.33 10.53
C PHE A 37 -1.71 -2.42 12.07
N GLU A 38 -0.73 -3.09 12.66
CA GLU A 38 -0.64 -3.25 14.10
C GLU A 38 0.10 -2.10 14.79
N LYS A 39 1.31 -1.77 14.31
CA LYS A 39 2.22 -0.85 14.99
C LYS A 39 1.99 0.63 14.69
N TYR A 40 1.35 0.94 13.56
CA TYR A 40 1.41 2.29 13.00
C TYR A 40 0.07 3.00 12.88
N ARG A 41 -0.97 2.44 13.49
CA ARG A 41 -2.29 3.09 13.53
C ARG A 41 -2.23 4.55 13.97
N ASP A 42 -1.32 4.88 14.88
CA ASP A 42 -1.21 6.22 15.45
C ASP A 42 -0.25 7.17 14.68
N GLN A 43 0.66 6.63 13.86
CA GLN A 43 1.68 7.43 13.16
C GLN A 43 1.27 7.89 11.76
N TYR A 44 0.28 7.25 11.13
CA TYR A 44 -0.13 7.55 9.76
C TYR A 44 -1.10 8.71 9.61
N THR A 45 -1.48 9.36 10.69
CA THR A 45 -2.35 10.55 10.63
C THR A 45 -1.75 11.71 9.84
N THR A 46 -0.49 11.61 9.45
CA THR A 46 0.26 12.66 8.75
C THR A 46 0.82 12.25 7.39
N CYS A 47 0.54 11.04 6.89
CA CYS A 47 1.02 10.58 5.60
C CYS A 47 0.27 11.28 4.44
N ASP A 48 1.01 11.93 3.53
CA ASP A 48 0.43 12.59 2.36
C ASP A 48 0.26 11.63 1.19
N LEU A 49 1.11 10.61 1.11
CA LEU A 49 1.08 9.58 0.09
C LEU A 49 1.36 8.21 0.73
N PHE A 50 0.48 7.26 0.45
CA PHE A 50 0.65 5.86 0.83
C PHE A 50 0.92 5.01 -0.41
N ILE A 51 2.06 4.32 -0.43
CA ILE A 51 2.45 3.43 -1.53
C ILE A 51 2.48 1.99 -1.03
N ASN A 52 1.80 1.10 -1.73
CA ASN A 52 1.90 -0.34 -1.52
C ASN A 52 1.89 -1.06 -2.88
N THR A 53 3.02 -1.63 -3.26
CA THR A 53 3.21 -2.32 -4.53
C THR A 53 3.06 -3.85 -4.43
N SER A 54 2.54 -4.34 -3.31
CA SER A 54 2.45 -5.77 -2.98
C SER A 54 1.14 -6.10 -2.26
N CYS A 55 0.02 -5.53 -2.72
CA CYS A 55 -1.30 -5.76 -2.12
C CYS A 55 -1.73 -7.23 -2.18
N GLU A 56 -1.19 -8.01 -3.12
CA GLU A 56 -1.43 -9.45 -3.26
C GLU A 56 -0.87 -10.29 -2.11
N HIS A 57 0.08 -9.76 -1.34
CA HIS A 57 0.62 -10.43 -0.15
C HIS A 57 -0.13 -10.08 1.15
N MET A 58 -1.08 -9.18 1.08
CA MET A 58 -1.79 -8.65 2.23
C MET A 58 -3.24 -9.13 2.23
N SER A 59 -3.95 -8.97 3.36
CA SER A 59 -5.39 -9.14 3.35
C SER A 59 -6.06 -8.13 2.40
N PRO A 60 -7.29 -8.43 1.91
CA PRO A 60 -8.02 -7.49 1.06
C PRO A 60 -8.12 -6.10 1.69
N MET A 61 -7.90 -5.04 0.89
CA MET A 61 -7.85 -3.66 1.39
C MET A 61 -9.07 -3.25 2.22
N LYS A 62 -10.25 -3.79 1.92
CA LYS A 62 -11.47 -3.58 2.73
C LYS A 62 -11.35 -4.05 4.19
N GLU A 63 -10.35 -4.91 4.48
CA GLU A 63 -10.09 -5.47 5.81
C GLU A 63 -9.01 -4.66 6.56
N TRP A 64 -8.29 -3.75 5.91
CA TRP A 64 -7.17 -3.00 6.49
C TRP A 64 -7.57 -2.02 7.59
N GLY A 65 -8.64 -2.25 8.22
CA GLY A 65 -9.08 -1.50 9.35
C GLY A 65 -10.33 -0.71 9.08
N PRO A 66 -10.71 0.10 10.03
CA PRO A 66 -11.98 0.80 9.92
C PRO A 66 -11.89 1.89 8.87
N TRP A 67 -12.12 1.53 7.63
CA TRP A 67 -12.55 2.46 6.63
C TRP A 67 -13.76 3.25 7.21
N PRO A 68 -14.20 4.34 6.71
CA PRO A 68 -14.92 5.48 7.31
C PRO A 68 -15.89 5.23 8.48
N LYS A 69 -16.36 4.01 8.71
CA LYS A 69 -17.29 3.70 9.82
C LYS A 69 -16.76 4.02 11.21
N TYR A 70 -15.44 4.12 11.38
CA TYR A 70 -14.82 4.26 12.69
C TYR A 70 -14.00 5.53 12.86
N LYS A 71 -14.16 6.54 11.97
CA LYS A 71 -13.33 7.77 12.03
C LYS A 71 -11.87 7.41 12.29
N ASN A 72 -11.34 6.48 11.50
CA ASN A 72 -9.95 6.11 11.64
C ASN A 72 -9.11 7.35 11.40
N PRO A 73 -8.26 7.76 12.34
CA PRO A 73 -7.39 8.90 12.14
C PRO A 73 -6.52 8.83 10.89
N TRP A 74 -6.31 7.64 10.33
CA TRP A 74 -5.56 7.47 9.08
C TRP A 74 -6.19 8.21 7.89
N TRP A 75 -7.52 8.18 7.82
CA TRP A 75 -8.29 8.71 6.70
C TRP A 75 -9.05 9.99 7.07
N SER A 76 -8.93 10.46 8.31
CA SER A 76 -9.66 11.64 8.82
C SER A 76 -8.92 12.96 8.60
N ARG A 77 -8.10 13.05 7.57
CA ARG A 77 -7.35 14.26 7.27
C ARG A 77 -8.22 15.38 6.75
N VAL A 78 -7.82 16.59 7.03
CA VAL A 78 -8.41 17.82 6.46
C VAL A 78 -8.12 17.91 4.96
N SER A 79 -7.02 17.30 4.52
CA SER A 79 -6.66 17.16 3.10
C SER A 79 -6.67 15.68 2.71
N PRO A 80 -7.13 15.32 1.52
CA PRO A 80 -7.13 13.94 1.06
C PRO A 80 -5.68 13.42 0.98
N ALA A 81 -5.46 12.24 1.56
CA ALA A 81 -4.24 11.49 1.32
C ALA A 81 -4.29 10.85 -0.07
N TYR A 82 -3.15 10.83 -0.74
CA TYR A 82 -3.00 10.09 -1.99
C TYR A 82 -2.58 8.66 -1.73
N PHE A 83 -2.94 7.76 -2.64
CA PHE A 83 -2.47 6.38 -2.63
C PHE A 83 -1.93 5.97 -3.99
N ALA A 84 -0.99 5.00 -3.99
CA ALA A 84 -0.53 4.26 -5.15
C ALA A 84 -0.46 2.78 -4.76
N PHE A 85 -1.36 1.97 -5.28
CA PHE A 85 -1.49 0.56 -4.95
C PHE A 85 -1.28 -0.31 -6.17
N GLN A 86 -0.60 -1.44 -5.98
CA GLN A 86 -0.42 -2.44 -7.01
C GLN A 86 -0.79 -3.82 -6.50
N SER A 87 -1.43 -4.61 -7.36
CA SER A 87 -1.72 -6.02 -7.18
C SER A 87 -1.55 -6.77 -8.51
N ASN A 88 -1.84 -8.05 -8.54
CA ASN A 88 -1.69 -8.85 -9.76
C ASN A 88 -2.65 -10.05 -9.82
N ALA A 89 -2.66 -10.72 -11.00
CA ALA A 89 -3.38 -11.97 -11.28
C ALA A 89 -2.44 -13.19 -11.28
N MET A 90 -1.40 -13.22 -10.47
CA MET A 90 -0.40 -14.29 -10.43
C MET A 90 -0.76 -15.34 -9.35
N PHE A 91 -1.86 -16.04 -9.54
CA PHE A 91 -2.42 -17.00 -8.59
C PHE A 91 -1.57 -18.28 -8.38
N ASP A 92 -0.57 -18.52 -9.24
CA ASP A 92 0.35 -19.63 -9.14
C ASP A 92 1.48 -19.44 -8.11
N ILE A 93 1.56 -18.24 -7.49
CA ILE A 93 2.56 -17.94 -6.47
C ILE A 93 1.96 -18.21 -5.07
N PRO A 94 2.49 -19.19 -4.31
CA PRO A 94 1.88 -19.60 -3.04
C PRO A 94 1.76 -18.51 -1.97
N THR A 95 2.61 -17.48 -2.03
CA THR A 95 2.59 -16.36 -1.08
C THR A 95 1.61 -15.25 -1.48
N HIS A 96 1.01 -15.33 -2.66
CA HIS A 96 0.00 -14.38 -3.12
C HIS A 96 -1.37 -14.79 -2.61
N THR A 97 -1.81 -14.21 -1.52
CA THR A 97 -3.07 -14.56 -0.84
C THR A 97 -4.25 -13.70 -1.25
N ASN A 98 -4.00 -12.57 -1.91
CA ASN A 98 -5.00 -11.58 -2.32
C ASN A 98 -4.80 -11.13 -3.77
N CYS A 99 -4.58 -12.08 -4.68
CA CYS A 99 -4.64 -11.81 -6.12
C CYS A 99 -6.06 -11.41 -6.54
N VAL A 100 -6.15 -10.67 -7.63
CA VAL A 100 -7.41 -10.28 -8.27
C VAL A 100 -7.41 -10.67 -9.74
N HIS A 101 -8.57 -10.98 -10.30
CA HIS A 101 -8.68 -11.36 -11.72
C HIS A 101 -8.78 -10.13 -12.63
N THR A 102 -9.29 -9.03 -12.12
CA THR A 102 -9.56 -7.82 -12.88
C THR A 102 -9.21 -6.57 -12.08
N ILE A 103 -8.97 -5.46 -12.79
CA ILE A 103 -8.79 -4.17 -12.13
C ILE A 103 -10.05 -3.72 -11.37
N GLN A 104 -11.23 -4.17 -11.81
CA GLN A 104 -12.48 -3.87 -11.11
C GLN A 104 -12.53 -4.56 -9.74
N GLU A 105 -12.15 -5.86 -9.65
CA GLU A 105 -12.03 -6.54 -8.36
C GLU A 105 -11.02 -5.85 -7.43
N PHE A 106 -9.95 -5.30 -7.99
CA PHE A 106 -8.98 -4.53 -7.21
C PHE A 106 -9.58 -3.22 -6.69
N LYS A 107 -10.33 -2.50 -7.54
CA LYS A 107 -11.05 -1.28 -7.15
C LYS A 107 -12.10 -1.54 -6.09
N ASP A 108 -12.79 -2.68 -6.15
CA ASP A 108 -13.84 -3.07 -5.19
C ASP A 108 -13.28 -3.34 -3.77
N GLN A 109 -11.95 -3.43 -3.64
CA GLN A 109 -11.28 -3.50 -2.34
C GLN A 109 -11.04 -2.12 -1.71
N LEU A 110 -11.15 -1.03 -2.46
CA LEU A 110 -10.97 0.32 -1.94
C LEU A 110 -12.14 0.74 -1.02
N PRO A 111 -11.94 1.70 -0.12
CA PRO A 111 -13.04 2.30 0.63
C PRO A 111 -13.99 3.07 -0.30
N GLU A 112 -15.24 3.18 0.11
CA GLU A 112 -16.31 3.83 -0.68
C GLU A 112 -16.03 5.30 -1.05
N ASN A 113 -15.21 5.99 -0.24
CA ASN A 113 -14.84 7.39 -0.48
C ASN A 113 -13.56 7.55 -1.31
N ALA A 114 -12.94 6.46 -1.74
CA ALA A 114 -11.74 6.54 -2.58
C ALA A 114 -12.09 7.02 -3.99
N GLU A 115 -11.32 7.95 -4.50
CA GLU A 115 -11.37 8.41 -5.88
C GLU A 115 -10.16 7.91 -6.64
N VAL A 116 -10.38 7.03 -7.62
CA VAL A 116 -9.33 6.55 -8.52
C VAL A 116 -9.09 7.59 -9.60
N LEU A 117 -7.86 8.08 -9.70
CA LEU A 117 -7.42 9.08 -10.68
C LEU A 117 -6.74 8.44 -11.88
N ILE A 118 -6.01 7.35 -11.64
CA ILE A 118 -5.29 6.58 -12.67
C ILE A 118 -5.49 5.10 -12.37
N GLU A 119 -5.80 4.35 -13.41
CA GLU A 119 -5.81 2.90 -13.40
C GLU A 119 -5.00 2.39 -14.59
N ASP A 120 -4.25 1.31 -14.39
CA ASP A 120 -3.41 0.71 -15.42
C ASP A 120 -3.33 -0.80 -15.28
N GLU A 121 -3.31 -1.48 -16.42
CA GLU A 121 -3.18 -2.93 -16.54
C GLU A 121 -2.00 -3.26 -17.43
N VAL A 122 -1.00 -3.92 -16.87
CA VAL A 122 0.19 -4.32 -17.60
C VAL A 122 0.27 -5.85 -17.70
N PRO A 123 0.14 -6.43 -18.89
CA PRO A 123 0.37 -7.87 -19.09
C PRO A 123 1.80 -8.27 -18.72
N ASP A 124 1.92 -9.37 -17.99
CA ASP A 124 3.19 -10.01 -17.63
C ASP A 124 3.13 -11.49 -18.03
N LEU A 125 4.27 -12.17 -18.12
CA LEU A 125 4.36 -13.59 -18.49
C LEU A 125 3.58 -14.52 -17.54
N ARG A 126 3.39 -14.13 -16.29
CA ARG A 126 2.75 -14.92 -15.23
C ARG A 126 1.33 -14.45 -14.90
N GLY A 127 0.91 -13.33 -15.44
CA GLY A 127 -0.40 -12.73 -15.17
C GLY A 127 -0.39 -11.23 -15.39
N THR A 128 -1.52 -10.59 -15.22
CA THR A 128 -1.64 -9.13 -15.36
C THR A 128 -1.28 -8.45 -14.04
N ARG A 129 -0.56 -7.33 -14.11
CA ARG A 129 -0.36 -6.40 -12.99
C ARG A 129 -1.37 -5.28 -13.09
N PHE A 130 -1.94 -4.93 -11.95
CA PHE A 130 -2.94 -3.87 -11.83
C PHE A 130 -2.37 -2.74 -10.96
N THR A 131 -2.54 -1.50 -11.40
CA THR A 131 -2.11 -0.32 -10.66
C THR A 131 -3.26 0.64 -10.50
N LEU A 132 -3.47 1.12 -9.27
CA LEU A 132 -4.44 2.15 -8.93
C LEU A 132 -3.73 3.30 -8.25
N ILE A 133 -3.92 4.53 -8.75
CA ILE A 133 -3.46 5.75 -8.10
C ILE A 133 -4.68 6.62 -7.86
N GLY A 134 -4.81 7.15 -6.66
CA GLY A 134 -5.98 7.94 -6.30
C GLY A 134 -5.81 8.73 -5.02
N ARG A 135 -6.94 9.16 -4.46
CA ARG A 135 -7.03 9.87 -3.18
C ARG A 135 -8.16 9.34 -2.33
N LEU A 136 -8.03 9.55 -1.01
CA LEU A 136 -8.94 9.07 0.03
C LEU A 136 -9.67 10.22 0.69
#